data_589e6ebda501dd81e8cbac6a342acf0f
#
_entry.id   589e6ebda501dd81e8cbac6a342acf0f
#
_cell.length_a   1.000
_cell.length_b   1.000
_cell.length_c   1.000
_cell.angle_alpha   90.00
_cell.angle_beta   90.00
_cell.angle_gamma   90.00
#
_symmetry.space_group_name_H-M   'P 1'
#
loop_
_entity.id
_entity.type
_entity.pdbx_description
1 polymer ?
#
loop_
_entity_poly.entity_id
_entity_poly.type
_entity_poly.pdbx_seq_one_letter_code
_entity_poly.pdbx_strand_id
1 'polypeptide(L)'
;MRKFLKYLTVILLSFSLMSATGMRKRKPTLVLIETQFGNMKVMLYNETPLHKENFVNLVKSHFYDSLLFHRVIEDFMIQGGDPESKGAPAGKMLGSGEHGEMIPAEFLPDKYHKHGALAAARNNNPEKKSSGCQFYIVQGKVLSNKDLDHIEEQHNFSAKQKLLIDYLKTDASKADQQALDKLQQQRNFAAFNHYCDSIVDHLIAINPEVKLFKFSQQQRADYTNIGGTPHLDGEYTVFGEVIDGFNIIDSIAAVETDRNDRPINDIIMKMRIVKK
;
A
#
# COMPACT_ATOMS: atom_id res chain seq x y z
N MET A 1 27.45 32.98 -44.50
CA MET A 1 27.74 32.45 -43.14
C MET A 1 27.17 33.28 -42.02
N ARG A 2 27.29 34.61 -41.94
CA ARG A 2 26.73 35.44 -40.83
C ARG A 2 25.20 35.43 -40.69
N LYS A 3 24.44 35.27 -41.78
CA LYS A 3 22.96 35.21 -41.71
C LYS A 3 22.44 33.85 -41.19
N PHE A 4 23.13 32.77 -41.48
CA PHE A 4 22.77 31.42 -41.02
C PHE A 4 22.98 31.26 -39.50
N LEU A 5 24.01 31.93 -38.97
CA LEU A 5 24.30 31.89 -37.52
C LEU A 5 23.27 32.65 -36.69
N LYS A 6 22.62 33.70 -37.23
CA LYS A 6 21.54 34.43 -36.54
C LYS A 6 20.24 33.63 -36.40
N TYR A 7 19.92 32.81 -37.42
CA TYR A 7 18.73 31.96 -37.35
C TYR A 7 18.92 30.74 -36.41
N LEU A 8 20.16 30.23 -36.32
CA LEU A 8 20.48 29.13 -35.40
C LEU A 8 20.40 29.58 -33.94
N THR A 9 20.81 30.81 -33.61
CA THR A 9 20.71 31.39 -32.26
C THR A 9 19.26 31.68 -31.86
N VAL A 10 18.41 32.08 -32.78
CA VAL A 10 16.97 32.34 -32.51
C VAL A 10 16.23 31.02 -32.29
N ILE A 11 16.54 29.94 -33.01
CA ILE A 11 15.94 28.62 -32.84
C ILE A 11 16.39 27.98 -31.51
N LEU A 12 17.65 28.16 -31.12
CA LEU A 12 18.13 27.68 -29.78
C LEU A 12 17.55 28.46 -28.62
N LEU A 13 17.26 29.77 -28.77
CA LEU A 13 16.57 30.54 -27.73
C LEU A 13 15.07 30.18 -27.62
N SER A 14 14.39 29.86 -28.72
CA SER A 14 13.00 29.44 -28.70
C SER A 14 12.81 28.03 -28.09
N PHE A 15 13.79 27.14 -28.25
CA PHE A 15 13.77 25.83 -27.61
C PHE A 15 14.05 25.86 -26.09
N SER A 16 14.84 26.85 -25.63
CA SER A 16 15.12 27.01 -24.17
C SER A 16 13.97 27.67 -23.40
N LEU A 17 13.05 28.38 -24.07
CA LEU A 17 11.86 28.95 -23.39
C LEU A 17 10.71 27.95 -23.26
N MET A 18 10.75 26.81 -23.94
CA MET A 18 9.67 25.79 -23.85
C MET A 18 9.85 24.80 -22.71
N SER A 19 11.02 24.80 -22.03
CA SER A 19 11.33 23.85 -20.95
C SER A 19 11.05 24.39 -19.55
N ALA A 20 10.47 25.57 -19.39
CA ALA A 20 10.20 26.18 -18.10
C ALA A 20 8.68 26.42 -17.83
N THR A 21 7.82 25.57 -18.39
CA THR A 21 6.50 25.42 -17.80
C THR A 21 6.66 24.59 -16.54
N GLY A 22 7.10 25.24 -15.46
CA GLY A 22 7.13 24.65 -14.15
C GLY A 22 5.77 23.98 -13.89
N MET A 23 5.76 22.66 -13.74
CA MET A 23 4.56 21.91 -13.35
C MET A 23 4.06 22.55 -12.07
N ARG A 24 3.04 23.39 -12.19
CA ARG A 24 2.38 24.02 -11.04
C ARG A 24 1.89 22.85 -10.18
N LYS A 25 2.58 22.57 -9.06
CA LYS A 25 2.18 21.51 -8.14
C LYS A 25 0.69 21.72 -7.85
N ARG A 26 -0.15 20.82 -8.36
CA ARG A 26 -1.58 20.88 -8.10
C ARG A 26 -1.79 20.85 -6.59
N LYS A 27 -2.56 21.79 -6.06
CA LYS A 27 -2.88 21.81 -4.63
C LYS A 27 -3.49 20.47 -4.24
N PRO A 28 -3.10 19.88 -3.10
CA PRO A 28 -3.72 18.65 -2.66
C PRO A 28 -5.22 18.86 -2.41
N THR A 29 -6.02 17.84 -2.71
CA THR A 29 -7.43 17.81 -2.37
C THR A 29 -7.56 17.33 -0.93
N LEU A 30 -8.32 18.04 -0.12
CA LEU A 30 -8.61 17.69 1.27
C LEU A 30 -10.06 17.24 1.41
N VAL A 31 -10.26 16.15 2.13
CA VAL A 31 -11.57 15.61 2.50
C VAL A 31 -11.70 15.64 4.02
N LEU A 32 -12.84 16.10 4.54
CA LEU A 32 -13.19 15.93 5.93
C LEU A 32 -14.13 14.73 6.05
N ILE A 33 -13.80 13.80 6.92
CA ILE A 33 -14.65 12.67 7.34
C ILE A 33 -15.16 12.98 8.72
N GLU A 34 -16.47 13.11 8.86
CA GLU A 34 -17.15 13.45 10.09
C GLU A 34 -17.79 12.20 10.67
N THR A 35 -17.60 11.92 11.96
CA THR A 35 -18.18 10.80 12.70
C THR A 35 -18.63 11.26 14.10
N GLN A 36 -19.36 10.42 14.82
CA GLN A 36 -19.68 10.69 16.23
C GLN A 36 -18.45 10.70 17.18
N PHE A 37 -17.31 10.18 16.73
CA PHE A 37 -16.05 10.21 17.49
C PHE A 37 -15.25 11.49 17.25
N GLY A 38 -15.62 12.26 16.24
CA GLY A 38 -14.92 13.46 15.80
C GLY A 38 -14.62 13.44 14.29
N ASN A 39 -13.73 14.33 13.88
CA ASN A 39 -13.44 14.57 12.48
C ASN A 39 -12.00 14.13 12.13
N MET A 40 -11.85 13.49 10.98
CA MET A 40 -10.55 13.20 10.36
C MET A 40 -10.39 14.04 9.11
N LYS A 41 -9.26 14.72 8.95
CA LYS A 41 -8.91 15.43 7.72
C LYS A 41 -7.96 14.60 6.90
N VAL A 42 -8.34 14.28 5.68
CA VAL A 42 -7.59 13.42 4.77
C VAL A 42 -7.05 14.24 3.61
N MET A 43 -5.78 14.05 3.27
CA MET A 43 -5.15 14.57 2.06
C MET A 43 -5.08 13.47 1.00
N LEU A 44 -5.63 13.74 -0.20
CA LEU A 44 -5.57 12.81 -1.33
C LEU A 44 -4.33 13.08 -2.19
N TYR A 45 -3.65 12.03 -2.59
CA TYR A 45 -2.44 12.11 -3.42
C TYR A 45 -2.79 12.44 -4.88
N ASN A 46 -1.95 13.29 -5.50
CA ASN A 46 -2.09 13.61 -6.92
C ASN A 46 -1.51 12.51 -7.82
N GLU A 47 -0.62 11.71 -7.25
CA GLU A 47 0.13 10.66 -7.89
C GLU A 47 -0.69 9.37 -8.12
N THR A 48 -1.86 9.26 -7.49
CA THR A 48 -2.85 8.21 -7.70
C THR A 48 -4.14 8.80 -8.28
N PRO A 49 -4.11 9.31 -9.51
CA PRO A 49 -5.20 10.12 -10.06
C PRO A 49 -6.52 9.38 -10.23
N LEU A 50 -6.49 8.08 -10.56
CA LEU A 50 -7.72 7.30 -10.77
C LEU A 50 -8.49 7.13 -9.46
N HIS A 51 -7.82 6.68 -8.39
CA HIS A 51 -8.43 6.53 -7.08
C HIS A 51 -8.87 7.87 -6.51
N LYS A 52 -8.02 8.90 -6.64
CA LYS A 52 -8.34 10.25 -6.20
C LYS A 52 -9.59 10.80 -6.87
N GLU A 53 -9.67 10.74 -8.20
CA GLU A 53 -10.79 11.28 -8.97
C GLU A 53 -12.08 10.55 -8.61
N ASN A 54 -12.05 9.24 -8.56
CA ASN A 54 -13.18 8.41 -8.16
C ASN A 54 -13.68 8.78 -6.76
N PHE A 55 -12.78 8.81 -5.76
CA PHE A 55 -13.12 9.13 -4.38
C PHE A 55 -13.70 10.55 -4.26
N VAL A 56 -13.12 11.53 -4.94
CA VAL A 56 -13.62 12.92 -4.97
C VAL A 56 -15.03 12.99 -5.57
N ASN A 57 -15.31 12.23 -6.62
CA ASN A 57 -16.64 12.21 -7.26
C ASN A 57 -17.68 11.59 -6.31
N LEU A 58 -17.34 10.51 -5.61
CA LEU A 58 -18.22 9.89 -4.60
C LEU A 58 -18.48 10.83 -3.41
N VAL A 59 -17.48 11.55 -2.93
CA VAL A 59 -17.64 12.55 -1.87
C VAL A 59 -18.55 13.70 -2.33
N LYS A 60 -18.37 14.21 -3.56
CA LYS A 60 -19.21 15.31 -4.11
C LYS A 60 -20.64 14.90 -4.37
N SER A 61 -20.89 13.65 -4.72
CA SER A 61 -22.25 13.10 -4.90
C SER A 61 -22.93 12.72 -3.60
N HIS A 62 -22.28 12.94 -2.45
CA HIS A 62 -22.78 12.55 -1.13
C HIS A 62 -23.00 11.03 -0.98
N PHE A 63 -22.28 10.23 -1.77
CA PHE A 63 -22.38 8.78 -1.74
C PHE A 63 -22.09 8.20 -0.36
N TYR A 64 -21.04 8.70 0.31
CA TYR A 64 -20.60 8.21 1.62
C TYR A 64 -21.50 8.69 2.79
N ASP A 65 -22.40 9.64 2.56
CA ASP A 65 -23.25 10.15 3.63
C ASP A 65 -24.21 9.08 4.15
N SER A 66 -24.13 8.82 5.45
CA SER A 66 -24.87 7.79 6.18
C SER A 66 -24.40 6.34 5.92
N LEU A 67 -23.28 6.12 5.25
CA LEU A 67 -22.62 4.83 5.25
C LEU A 67 -21.87 4.61 6.56
N LEU A 68 -21.53 3.34 6.84
CA LEU A 68 -20.88 2.94 8.08
C LEU A 68 -19.38 2.64 7.87
N PHE A 69 -18.59 2.84 8.92
CA PHE A 69 -17.41 2.03 9.12
C PHE A 69 -17.88 0.63 9.51
N HIS A 70 -18.05 -0.23 8.53
CA HIS A 70 -18.72 -1.52 8.66
C HIS A 70 -17.82 -2.67 9.09
N ARG A 71 -16.50 -2.48 9.04
CA ARG A 71 -15.50 -3.45 9.50
C ARG A 71 -14.38 -2.71 10.22
N VAL A 72 -14.13 -3.10 11.46
CA VAL A 72 -13.13 -2.47 12.32
C VAL A 72 -12.33 -3.55 13.02
N ILE A 73 -11.01 -3.48 12.88
CA ILE A 73 -10.10 -4.42 13.56
C ILE A 73 -9.01 -3.60 14.23
N GLU A 74 -8.93 -3.72 15.55
CA GLU A 74 -7.86 -3.11 16.35
C GLU A 74 -6.49 -3.60 15.90
N ASP A 75 -5.47 -2.75 15.99
CA ASP A 75 -4.11 -2.99 15.48
C ASP A 75 -4.03 -3.22 13.95
N PHE A 76 -5.11 -2.95 13.21
CA PHE A 76 -5.15 -3.15 11.78
C PHE A 76 -5.74 -1.96 11.02
N MET A 77 -7.08 -1.84 10.93
CA MET A 77 -7.71 -0.80 10.09
C MET A 77 -9.18 -0.57 10.44
N ILE A 78 -9.70 0.57 9.98
CA ILE A 78 -11.12 0.89 9.94
C ILE A 78 -11.58 0.98 8.48
N GLN A 79 -12.57 0.16 8.08
CA GLN A 79 -13.03 0.03 6.68
C GLN A 79 -14.46 0.51 6.52
N GLY A 80 -14.72 1.26 5.44
CA GLY A 80 -16.02 1.79 5.09
C GLY A 80 -16.28 1.80 3.58
N GLY A 81 -17.42 2.38 3.17
CA GLY A 81 -17.75 2.58 1.77
C GLY A 81 -18.63 1.51 1.13
N ASP A 82 -19.07 0.52 1.89
CA ASP A 82 -20.07 -0.47 1.41
C ASP A 82 -21.45 0.21 1.28
N PRO A 83 -22.05 0.31 0.08
CA PRO A 83 -23.35 0.92 -0.12
C PRO A 83 -24.48 0.21 0.63
N GLU A 84 -24.34 -1.09 0.89
CA GLU A 84 -25.31 -1.88 1.65
C GLU A 84 -25.30 -1.58 3.15
N SER A 85 -24.32 -0.81 3.62
CA SER A 85 -24.23 -0.41 5.02
C SER A 85 -25.22 0.68 5.41
N LYS A 86 -25.80 1.39 4.43
CA LYS A 86 -26.75 2.47 4.70
C LYS A 86 -28.05 1.96 5.31
N GLY A 87 -28.26 2.27 6.59
CA GLY A 87 -29.44 1.82 7.32
C GLY A 87 -29.51 0.30 7.50
N ALA A 88 -28.38 -0.40 7.44
CA ALA A 88 -28.33 -1.83 7.59
C ALA A 88 -28.75 -2.27 9.00
N PRO A 89 -29.65 -3.27 9.14
CA PRO A 89 -30.02 -3.76 10.46
C PRO A 89 -28.84 -4.35 11.19
N ALA A 90 -28.87 -4.33 12.53
CA ALA A 90 -27.84 -4.91 13.35
C ALA A 90 -27.62 -6.40 12.99
N GLY A 91 -26.36 -6.84 12.95
CA GLY A 91 -25.97 -8.22 12.63
C GLY A 91 -26.01 -8.56 11.12
N LYS A 92 -26.43 -7.66 10.23
CA LYS A 92 -26.29 -7.87 8.79
C LYS A 92 -24.80 -7.94 8.45
N MET A 93 -24.37 -9.01 7.74
CA MET A 93 -23.03 -9.10 7.17
C MET A 93 -22.86 -8.04 6.08
N LEU A 94 -21.79 -7.28 6.15
CA LEU A 94 -21.44 -6.20 5.23
C LEU A 94 -20.06 -6.45 4.60
N GLY A 95 -19.68 -5.61 3.65
CA GLY A 95 -18.36 -5.67 3.00
C GLY A 95 -18.37 -6.26 1.59
N SER A 96 -19.52 -6.78 1.12
CA SER A 96 -19.67 -7.30 -0.26
C SER A 96 -20.35 -6.36 -1.22
N GLY A 97 -20.91 -5.25 -0.74
CA GLY A 97 -21.55 -4.24 -1.59
C GLY A 97 -20.53 -3.50 -2.45
N GLU A 98 -20.85 -3.31 -3.73
CA GLU A 98 -20.00 -2.63 -4.70
C GLU A 98 -20.75 -1.47 -5.36
N HIS A 99 -20.01 -0.44 -5.77
CA HIS A 99 -20.53 0.69 -6.54
C HIS A 99 -19.46 1.19 -7.51
N GLY A 100 -19.86 1.43 -8.75
CA GLY A 100 -18.95 1.84 -9.81
C GLY A 100 -18.09 0.68 -10.34
N GLU A 101 -17.13 1.02 -11.18
CA GLU A 101 -16.20 0.05 -11.77
C GLU A 101 -14.98 -0.17 -10.87
N MET A 102 -14.39 -1.36 -10.96
CA MET A 102 -13.10 -1.62 -10.29
C MET A 102 -12.00 -0.74 -10.87
N ILE A 103 -11.17 -0.18 -10.01
CA ILE A 103 -10.11 0.76 -10.35
C ILE A 103 -8.78 0.02 -10.52
N PRO A 104 -8.06 0.18 -11.65
CA PRO A 104 -6.73 -0.37 -11.82
C PRO A 104 -5.79 0.07 -10.69
N ALA A 105 -4.88 -0.84 -10.30
CA ALA A 105 -3.92 -0.55 -9.24
C ALA A 105 -3.00 0.63 -9.58
N GLU A 106 -2.72 1.48 -8.60
CA GLU A 106 -1.79 2.62 -8.68
C GLU A 106 -0.76 2.51 -7.54
N PHE A 107 0.02 1.41 -7.54
CA PHE A 107 1.03 1.17 -6.51
C PHE A 107 2.24 2.09 -6.69
N LEU A 108 2.63 2.76 -5.61
CA LEU A 108 3.77 3.67 -5.57
C LEU A 108 4.66 3.30 -4.37
N PRO A 109 5.97 3.13 -4.55
CA PRO A 109 6.86 2.70 -3.46
C PRO A 109 6.94 3.66 -2.28
N ASP A 110 6.65 4.95 -2.50
CA ASP A 110 6.63 6.01 -1.48
C ASP A 110 5.25 6.24 -0.84
N LYS A 111 4.24 5.46 -1.25
CA LYS A 111 2.88 5.47 -0.69
C LYS A 111 2.60 4.08 -0.10
N TYR A 112 2.75 3.97 1.19
CA TYR A 112 2.72 2.71 1.93
C TYR A 112 1.78 2.80 3.14
N HIS A 113 1.50 1.66 3.74
CA HIS A 113 0.45 1.50 4.75
C HIS A 113 0.91 1.88 6.17
N LYS A 114 1.47 3.08 6.34
CA LYS A 114 1.73 3.64 7.67
C LYS A 114 0.42 4.00 8.39
N HIS A 115 0.47 4.22 9.69
CA HIS A 115 -0.66 4.74 10.47
C HIS A 115 -1.26 5.99 9.80
N GLY A 116 -2.58 6.01 9.63
CA GLY A 116 -3.31 7.06 8.94
C GLY A 116 -3.34 6.98 7.41
N ALA A 117 -2.69 5.99 6.78
CA ALA A 117 -2.80 5.81 5.33
C ALA A 117 -4.24 5.51 4.92
N LEU A 118 -4.74 6.18 3.86
CA LEU A 118 -6.01 5.90 3.21
C LEU A 118 -5.77 5.02 1.99
N ALA A 119 -6.32 3.82 2.00
CA ALA A 119 -6.16 2.84 0.94
C ALA A 119 -7.50 2.31 0.42
N ALA A 120 -7.49 1.86 -0.83
CA ALA A 120 -8.67 1.26 -1.45
C ALA A 120 -8.77 -0.23 -1.09
N ALA A 121 -9.96 -0.66 -0.67
CA ALA A 121 -10.23 -2.07 -0.46
C ALA A 121 -10.33 -2.81 -1.80
N ARG A 122 -10.14 -4.11 -1.79
CA ARG A 122 -10.36 -4.99 -2.95
C ARG A 122 -10.78 -6.40 -2.52
N ASN A 123 -11.49 -7.09 -3.37
CA ASN A 123 -11.62 -8.53 -3.31
C ASN A 123 -10.38 -9.21 -3.95
N ASN A 124 -10.28 -10.52 -3.78
CA ASN A 124 -9.17 -11.26 -4.38
C ASN A 124 -9.36 -11.33 -5.92
N ASN A 125 -8.53 -10.60 -6.65
CA ASN A 125 -8.47 -10.64 -8.11
C ASN A 125 -7.01 -10.58 -8.59
N PRO A 126 -6.65 -11.29 -9.70
CA PRO A 126 -5.27 -11.36 -10.18
C PRO A 126 -4.69 -10.01 -10.63
N GLU A 127 -5.55 -9.10 -11.08
CA GLU A 127 -5.14 -7.77 -11.55
C GLU A 127 -4.95 -6.76 -10.42
N LYS A 128 -5.26 -7.17 -9.17
CA LYS A 128 -5.20 -6.32 -7.97
C LYS A 128 -6.01 -5.03 -8.11
N LYS A 129 -7.07 -5.04 -8.92
CA LYS A 129 -7.99 -3.91 -9.05
C LYS A 129 -8.71 -3.65 -7.74
N SER A 130 -8.86 -2.40 -7.41
CA SER A 130 -9.57 -1.95 -6.21
C SER A 130 -11.09 -1.89 -6.41
N SER A 131 -11.85 -2.01 -5.32
CA SER A 131 -13.27 -1.67 -5.29
C SER A 131 -13.48 -0.23 -5.76
N GLY A 132 -14.60 0.02 -6.44
CA GLY A 132 -15.01 1.36 -6.88
C GLY A 132 -15.48 2.26 -5.74
N CYS A 133 -15.72 1.73 -4.54
CA CYS A 133 -16.28 2.54 -3.45
C CYS A 133 -15.70 2.23 -2.06
N GLN A 134 -15.23 1.03 -1.79
CA GLN A 134 -14.75 0.66 -0.47
C GLN A 134 -13.30 1.09 -0.23
N PHE A 135 -13.06 1.62 0.95
CA PHE A 135 -11.75 2.10 1.40
C PHE A 135 -11.50 1.68 2.85
N TYR A 136 -10.25 1.79 3.27
CA TYR A 136 -9.90 1.68 4.69
C TYR A 136 -8.84 2.72 5.08
N ILE A 137 -8.83 3.04 6.38
CA ILE A 137 -7.81 3.86 7.00
C ILE A 137 -7.01 2.96 7.93
N VAL A 138 -5.71 2.97 7.77
CA VAL A 138 -4.79 2.14 8.56
C VAL A 138 -4.71 2.67 9.98
N GLN A 139 -4.97 1.84 10.97
CA GLN A 139 -4.48 2.03 12.33
C GLN A 139 -3.09 1.41 12.44
N GLY A 140 -3.01 0.09 12.26
CA GLY A 140 -1.78 -0.68 12.40
C GLY A 140 -1.22 -0.64 13.81
N LYS A 141 -0.07 -1.26 13.99
CA LYS A 141 0.68 -1.21 15.24
C LYS A 141 2.14 -0.85 14.99
N VAL A 142 2.80 -0.37 16.04
CA VAL A 142 4.24 -0.13 16.02
C VAL A 142 4.98 -1.47 15.92
N LEU A 143 5.91 -1.56 15.00
CA LEU A 143 6.69 -2.77 14.71
C LEU A 143 8.14 -2.60 15.15
N SER A 144 8.81 -3.69 15.49
CA SER A 144 10.25 -3.69 15.68
C SER A 144 10.99 -3.84 14.34
N ASN A 145 12.27 -3.47 14.30
CA ASN A 145 13.10 -3.75 13.13
C ASN A 145 13.14 -5.25 12.81
N LYS A 146 13.07 -6.12 13.83
CA LYS A 146 13.04 -7.57 13.64
C LYS A 146 11.77 -8.04 12.94
N ASP A 147 10.62 -7.42 13.25
CA ASP A 147 9.37 -7.72 12.55
C ASP A 147 9.45 -7.31 11.08
N LEU A 148 10.04 -6.15 10.80
CA LEU A 148 10.26 -5.68 9.43
C LEU A 148 11.23 -6.58 8.65
N ASP A 149 12.31 -7.02 9.28
CA ASP A 149 13.25 -7.99 8.68
C ASP A 149 12.53 -9.29 8.32
N HIS A 150 11.67 -9.79 9.21
CA HIS A 150 10.88 -10.99 8.95
C HIS A 150 9.90 -10.80 7.77
N ILE A 151 9.27 -9.65 7.66
CA ILE A 151 8.39 -9.32 6.52
C ILE A 151 9.20 -9.25 5.22
N GLU A 152 10.38 -8.62 5.22
CA GLU A 152 11.29 -8.64 4.06
C GLU A 152 11.66 -10.07 3.65
N GLU A 153 11.96 -10.94 4.61
CA GLU A 153 12.26 -12.35 4.35
C GLU A 153 11.09 -13.08 3.70
N GLN A 154 9.86 -12.89 4.25
CA GLN A 154 8.66 -13.50 3.67
C GLN A 154 8.41 -13.03 2.24
N HIS A 155 8.53 -11.73 1.97
CA HIS A 155 8.39 -11.18 0.62
C HIS A 155 9.41 -11.78 -0.36
N ASN A 156 10.63 -11.97 0.09
CA ASN A 156 11.73 -12.43 -0.75
C ASN A 156 11.79 -13.95 -0.90
N PHE A 157 11.07 -14.70 -0.08
CA PHE A 157 11.18 -16.16 -0.01
C PHE A 157 11.02 -16.84 -1.36
N SER A 158 9.94 -16.54 -2.10
CA SER A 158 9.70 -17.16 -3.41
C SER A 158 10.76 -16.81 -4.45
N ALA A 159 11.28 -15.57 -4.42
CA ALA A 159 12.34 -15.13 -5.32
C ALA A 159 13.66 -15.84 -5.01
N LYS A 160 14.01 -15.96 -3.72
CA LYS A 160 15.18 -16.69 -3.25
C LYS A 160 15.10 -18.18 -3.59
N GLN A 161 13.96 -18.82 -3.37
CA GLN A 161 13.74 -20.22 -3.76
C GLN A 161 13.89 -20.43 -5.27
N LYS A 162 13.27 -19.55 -6.07
CA LYS A 162 13.39 -19.65 -7.52
C LYS A 162 14.85 -19.54 -7.97
N LEU A 163 15.61 -18.58 -7.42
CA LEU A 163 17.02 -18.37 -7.72
C LEU A 163 17.84 -19.63 -7.42
N LEU A 164 17.63 -20.25 -6.27
CA LEU A 164 18.29 -21.50 -5.88
C LEU A 164 17.94 -22.66 -6.82
N ILE A 165 16.65 -22.86 -7.10
CA ILE A 165 16.18 -23.94 -7.97
C ILE A 165 16.73 -23.77 -9.39
N ASP A 166 16.75 -22.57 -9.93
CA ASP A 166 17.25 -22.31 -11.28
C ASP A 166 18.78 -22.52 -11.34
N TYR A 167 19.51 -22.12 -10.31
CA TYR A 167 20.94 -22.40 -10.18
C TYR A 167 21.23 -23.91 -10.12
N LEU A 168 20.50 -24.64 -9.29
CA LEU A 168 20.73 -26.09 -9.11
C LEU A 168 20.43 -26.90 -10.37
N LYS A 169 19.79 -26.36 -11.40
CA LYS A 169 19.62 -26.99 -12.72
C LYS A 169 20.83 -26.82 -13.63
N THR A 170 21.79 -26.01 -13.27
CA THR A 170 22.98 -25.70 -14.10
C THR A 170 24.12 -26.67 -13.83
N ASP A 171 25.01 -26.84 -14.82
CA ASP A 171 26.23 -27.61 -14.64
C ASP A 171 27.20 -27.03 -13.60
N ALA A 172 27.14 -25.70 -13.38
CA ALA A 172 27.97 -25.01 -12.41
C ALA A 172 27.68 -25.43 -10.96
N SER A 173 26.47 -25.92 -10.69
CA SER A 173 26.03 -26.29 -9.34
C SER A 173 26.42 -27.73 -8.90
N LYS A 174 27.12 -28.50 -9.72
CA LYS A 174 27.41 -29.93 -9.43
C LYS A 174 28.08 -30.18 -8.08
N ALA A 175 29.04 -29.32 -7.70
CA ALA A 175 29.71 -29.42 -6.40
C ALA A 175 28.75 -29.13 -5.23
N ASP A 176 27.90 -28.13 -5.39
CA ASP A 176 26.91 -27.75 -4.37
C ASP A 176 25.80 -28.79 -4.24
N GLN A 177 25.35 -29.39 -5.35
CA GLN A 177 24.42 -30.53 -5.31
C GLN A 177 24.98 -31.69 -4.51
N GLN A 178 26.24 -32.07 -4.75
CA GLN A 178 26.91 -33.15 -3.99
C GLN A 178 27.00 -32.83 -2.50
N ALA A 179 27.31 -31.57 -2.14
CA ALA A 179 27.34 -31.14 -0.75
C ALA A 179 25.96 -31.21 -0.09
N LEU A 180 24.91 -30.75 -0.79
CA LEU A 180 23.53 -30.81 -0.32
C LEU A 180 23.05 -32.25 -0.15
N ASP A 181 23.33 -33.15 -1.11
CA ASP A 181 22.99 -34.56 -1.05
C ASP A 181 23.64 -35.24 0.17
N LYS A 182 24.92 -34.94 0.44
CA LYS A 182 25.61 -35.44 1.62
C LYS A 182 24.95 -34.96 2.93
N LEU A 183 24.60 -33.69 3.04
CA LEU A 183 23.94 -33.16 4.22
C LEU A 183 22.55 -33.77 4.42
N GLN A 184 21.82 -33.98 3.32
CA GLN A 184 20.53 -34.67 3.33
C GLN A 184 20.62 -36.11 3.78
N GLN A 185 21.61 -36.87 3.27
CA GLN A 185 21.89 -38.28 3.70
C GLN A 185 22.23 -38.34 5.20
N GLN A 186 22.94 -37.36 5.69
CA GLN A 186 23.28 -37.21 7.12
C GLN A 186 22.11 -36.74 7.99
N ARG A 187 20.96 -36.41 7.39
CA ARG A 187 19.78 -35.81 8.03
C ARG A 187 20.10 -34.53 8.81
N ASN A 188 21.16 -33.82 8.39
CA ASN A 188 21.56 -32.56 9.00
C ASN A 188 20.83 -31.41 8.33
N PHE A 189 19.52 -31.28 8.61
CA PHE A 189 18.67 -30.27 7.99
C PHE A 189 19.08 -28.84 8.33
N ALA A 190 19.63 -28.59 9.50
CA ALA A 190 20.11 -27.26 9.88
C ALA A 190 21.28 -26.81 8.99
N ALA A 191 22.30 -27.69 8.80
CA ALA A 191 23.41 -27.40 7.91
C ALA A 191 22.98 -27.35 6.44
N PHE A 192 21.99 -28.16 6.03
CA PHE A 192 21.40 -28.11 4.68
C PHE A 192 20.79 -26.76 4.39
N ASN A 193 19.91 -26.26 5.27
CA ASN A 193 19.28 -24.95 5.10
C ASN A 193 20.32 -23.83 5.08
N HIS A 194 21.25 -23.84 6.01
CA HIS A 194 22.33 -22.84 6.06
C HIS A 194 23.17 -22.84 4.77
N TYR A 195 23.45 -24.03 4.19
CA TYR A 195 24.20 -24.14 2.94
C TYR A 195 23.35 -23.58 1.75
N CYS A 196 22.06 -23.89 1.70
CA CYS A 196 21.16 -23.29 0.71
C CYS A 196 21.17 -21.76 0.80
N ASP A 197 21.06 -21.20 2.00
CA ASP A 197 21.11 -19.75 2.22
C ASP A 197 22.44 -19.16 1.74
N SER A 198 23.57 -19.82 2.02
CA SER A 198 24.89 -19.36 1.57
C SER A 198 25.04 -19.34 0.04
N ILE A 199 24.46 -20.34 -0.65
CA ILE A 199 24.41 -20.35 -2.12
C ILE A 199 23.58 -19.15 -2.63
N VAL A 200 22.41 -18.93 -2.06
CA VAL A 200 21.52 -17.82 -2.45
C VAL A 200 22.20 -16.48 -2.24
N ASP A 201 22.84 -16.27 -1.10
CA ASP A 201 23.56 -15.03 -0.79
C ASP A 201 24.71 -14.79 -1.77
N HIS A 202 25.47 -15.85 -2.13
CA HIS A 202 26.49 -15.77 -3.16
C HIS A 202 25.90 -15.40 -4.53
N LEU A 203 24.80 -16.05 -4.94
CA LEU A 203 24.13 -15.77 -6.22
C LEU A 203 23.62 -14.34 -6.29
N ILE A 204 23.08 -13.79 -5.20
CA ILE A 204 22.65 -12.39 -5.11
C ILE A 204 23.85 -11.45 -5.24
N ALA A 205 24.96 -11.77 -4.55
CA ALA A 205 26.16 -10.93 -4.57
C ALA A 205 26.80 -10.82 -5.96
N ILE A 206 26.79 -11.91 -6.75
CA ILE A 206 27.38 -11.92 -8.11
C ILE A 206 26.41 -11.47 -9.21
N ASN A 207 25.11 -11.31 -8.91
CA ASN A 207 24.09 -10.94 -9.89
C ASN A 207 23.36 -9.65 -9.48
N PRO A 208 23.86 -8.47 -9.88
CA PRO A 208 23.30 -7.18 -9.48
C PRO A 208 21.86 -6.92 -10.03
N GLU A 209 21.41 -7.74 -11.00
CA GLU A 209 20.03 -7.66 -11.52
C GLU A 209 19.00 -8.26 -10.56
N VAL A 210 19.42 -9.10 -9.62
CA VAL A 210 18.55 -9.67 -8.59
C VAL A 210 18.22 -8.60 -7.55
N LYS A 211 17.05 -8.03 -7.63
CA LYS A 211 16.56 -7.04 -6.66
C LYS A 211 15.61 -7.71 -5.67
N LEU A 212 16.04 -7.81 -4.44
CA LEU A 212 15.17 -8.20 -3.34
C LEU A 212 14.42 -6.98 -2.80
N PHE A 213 13.20 -7.23 -2.32
CA PHE A 213 12.42 -6.22 -1.61
C PHE A 213 13.15 -5.80 -0.32
N LYS A 214 13.22 -4.50 -0.09
CA LYS A 214 13.71 -3.90 1.17
C LYS A 214 12.91 -2.64 1.49
N PHE A 215 12.53 -2.51 2.74
CA PHE A 215 11.99 -1.26 3.23
C PHE A 215 13.04 -0.15 3.15
N SER A 216 12.64 1.02 2.68
CA SER A 216 13.47 2.22 2.75
C SER A 216 13.69 2.64 4.22
N GLN A 217 14.69 3.48 4.47
CA GLN A 217 14.91 4.03 5.81
C GLN A 217 13.69 4.77 6.35
N GLN A 218 12.97 5.50 5.49
CA GLN A 218 11.76 6.22 5.88
C GLN A 218 10.63 5.27 6.26
N GLN A 219 10.38 4.21 5.47
CA GLN A 219 9.38 3.19 5.81
C GLN A 219 9.70 2.53 7.15
N ARG A 220 10.96 2.13 7.37
CA ARG A 220 11.39 1.57 8.67
C ARG A 220 11.16 2.54 9.82
N ALA A 221 11.53 3.81 9.64
CA ALA A 221 11.32 4.85 10.65
C ALA A 221 9.83 5.03 10.96
N ASP A 222 8.96 5.10 9.95
CA ASP A 222 7.53 5.27 10.16
C ASP A 222 6.92 4.03 10.83
N TYR A 223 7.18 2.82 10.34
CA TYR A 223 6.64 1.60 10.94
C TYR A 223 7.11 1.34 12.37
N THR A 224 8.32 1.79 12.73
CA THR A 224 8.84 1.63 14.09
C THR A 224 8.45 2.76 15.04
N ASN A 225 8.01 3.93 14.56
CA ASN A 225 7.63 5.06 15.39
C ASN A 225 6.12 5.29 15.47
N ILE A 226 5.42 5.24 14.34
CA ILE A 226 3.99 5.52 14.26
C ILE A 226 3.15 4.29 13.92
N GLY A 227 3.79 3.20 13.48
CA GLY A 227 3.11 1.97 13.15
C GLY A 227 2.55 1.89 11.74
N GLY A 228 1.84 0.80 11.47
CA GLY A 228 1.21 0.54 10.19
C GLY A 228 1.02 -0.94 9.90
N THR A 229 0.77 -1.26 8.61
CA THR A 229 0.48 -2.62 8.14
C THR A 229 1.32 -2.95 6.89
N PRO A 230 2.66 -3.09 7.05
CA PRO A 230 3.58 -3.21 5.91
C PRO A 230 3.36 -4.44 5.02
N HIS A 231 2.66 -5.46 5.51
CA HIS A 231 2.30 -6.66 4.73
C HIS A 231 1.30 -6.36 3.59
N LEU A 232 0.69 -5.16 3.59
CA LEU A 232 -0.22 -4.71 2.53
C LEU A 232 0.49 -3.88 1.45
N ASP A 233 1.78 -3.54 1.64
CA ASP A 233 2.54 -2.73 0.68
C ASP A 233 2.70 -3.45 -0.66
N GLY A 234 2.37 -2.75 -1.77
CA GLY A 234 2.35 -3.33 -3.11
C GLY A 234 1.17 -4.28 -3.40
N GLU A 235 0.26 -4.47 -2.43
CA GLU A 235 -0.94 -5.29 -2.59
C GLU A 235 -2.22 -4.44 -2.68
N TYR A 236 -2.25 -3.27 -2.09
CA TYR A 236 -3.38 -2.34 -2.10
C TYR A 236 -2.91 -0.93 -2.45
N THR A 237 -3.75 -0.16 -3.14
CA THR A 237 -3.41 1.21 -3.51
C THR A 237 -3.66 2.16 -2.35
N VAL A 238 -2.58 2.77 -1.86
CA VAL A 238 -2.65 3.90 -0.92
C VAL A 238 -2.79 5.18 -1.73
N PHE A 239 -3.91 5.89 -1.59
CA PHE A 239 -4.23 7.06 -2.40
C PHE A 239 -4.42 8.36 -1.60
N GLY A 240 -4.18 8.30 -0.30
CA GLY A 240 -4.23 9.46 0.60
C GLY A 240 -3.70 9.14 1.99
N GLU A 241 -3.77 10.12 2.86
CA GLU A 241 -3.41 9.97 4.28
C GLU A 241 -4.20 10.92 5.15
N VAL A 242 -4.48 10.52 6.37
CA VAL A 242 -4.99 11.39 7.43
C VAL A 242 -3.88 12.36 7.83
N ILE A 243 -4.21 13.65 7.89
CA ILE A 243 -3.27 14.71 8.28
C ILE A 243 -3.68 15.42 9.57
N ASP A 244 -4.87 15.12 10.07
CA ASP A 244 -5.43 15.66 11.32
C ASP A 244 -6.54 14.73 11.82
N GLY A 245 -6.65 14.51 13.12
CA GLY A 245 -7.64 13.60 13.71
C GLY A 245 -7.17 12.15 13.82
N PHE A 246 -5.87 11.87 13.98
CA PHE A 246 -5.34 10.52 14.14
C PHE A 246 -5.96 9.78 15.34
N ASN A 247 -6.19 10.47 16.44
CA ASN A 247 -6.82 9.90 17.63
C ASN A 247 -8.26 9.39 17.37
N ILE A 248 -8.91 9.86 16.31
CA ILE A 248 -10.24 9.37 15.91
C ILE A 248 -10.14 7.98 15.29
N ILE A 249 -9.04 7.70 14.55
CA ILE A 249 -8.77 6.34 14.04
C ILE A 249 -8.70 5.37 15.21
N ASP A 250 -7.90 5.70 16.24
CA ASP A 250 -7.72 4.84 17.42
C ASP A 250 -9.02 4.66 18.20
N SER A 251 -9.78 5.76 18.37
CA SER A 251 -11.08 5.70 19.05
C SER A 251 -12.09 4.80 18.32
N ILE A 252 -12.10 4.81 16.99
CA ILE A 252 -12.95 3.94 16.18
C ILE A 252 -12.43 2.50 16.23
N ALA A 253 -11.12 2.29 16.13
CA ALA A 253 -10.53 0.97 16.11
C ALA A 253 -10.72 0.19 17.43
N ALA A 254 -10.87 0.90 18.55
CA ALA A 254 -11.04 0.32 19.89
C ALA A 254 -12.50 -0.02 20.26
N VAL A 255 -13.47 0.12 19.35
CA VAL A 255 -14.87 -0.20 19.67
C VAL A 255 -15.13 -1.70 19.70
N GLU A 256 -16.11 -2.12 20.48
CA GLU A 256 -16.58 -3.52 20.44
C GLU A 256 -17.19 -3.86 19.08
N THR A 257 -16.81 -5.04 18.56
CA THR A 257 -17.27 -5.57 17.28
C THR A 257 -17.95 -6.92 17.46
N ASP A 258 -18.77 -7.30 16.48
CA ASP A 258 -19.33 -8.64 16.39
C ASP A 258 -18.32 -9.63 15.76
N ARG A 259 -18.74 -10.89 15.60
CA ARG A 259 -17.91 -11.96 15.01
C ARG A 259 -17.46 -11.71 13.55
N ASN A 260 -18.00 -10.70 12.89
CA ASN A 260 -17.67 -10.29 11.52
C ASN A 260 -16.88 -8.97 11.50
N ASP A 261 -16.29 -8.58 12.62
CA ASP A 261 -15.57 -7.31 12.81
C ASP A 261 -16.46 -6.07 12.62
N ARG A 262 -17.80 -6.19 12.59
CA ARG A 262 -18.69 -5.04 12.50
C ARG A 262 -18.86 -4.42 13.89
N PRO A 263 -18.70 -3.08 14.04
CA PRO A 263 -19.02 -2.40 15.29
C PRO A 263 -20.44 -2.73 15.78
N ILE A 264 -20.58 -3.09 17.08
CA ILE A 264 -21.88 -3.35 17.72
C ILE A 264 -22.78 -2.11 17.63
N ASN A 265 -22.19 -0.95 17.87
CA ASN A 265 -22.85 0.34 17.67
C ASN A 265 -22.39 0.94 16.36
N ASP A 266 -23.29 1.16 15.43
CA ASP A 266 -22.98 1.67 14.09
C ASP A 266 -22.21 2.99 14.13
N ILE A 267 -21.13 3.07 13.34
CA ILE A 267 -20.30 4.25 13.20
C ILE A 267 -20.58 4.87 11.84
N ILE A 268 -21.42 5.92 11.87
CA ILE A 268 -21.87 6.61 10.67
C ILE A 268 -20.82 7.63 10.23
N MET A 269 -20.59 7.72 8.91
CA MET A 269 -19.72 8.73 8.33
C MET A 269 -20.50 9.74 7.48
N LYS A 270 -19.94 10.93 7.39
CA LYS A 270 -20.31 11.96 6.41
C LYS A 270 -19.04 12.58 5.86
N MET A 271 -19.00 12.86 4.55
CA MET A 271 -17.80 13.36 3.92
C MET A 271 -18.03 14.61 3.12
N ARG A 272 -17.07 15.52 3.14
CA ARG A 272 -17.08 16.71 2.29
C ARG A 272 -15.69 17.17 1.89
N ILE A 273 -15.59 17.73 0.68
CA ILE A 273 -14.37 18.41 0.24
C ILE A 273 -14.20 19.70 1.05
N VAL A 274 -12.99 19.91 1.56
CA VAL A 274 -12.67 21.15 2.29
C VAL A 274 -11.57 21.94 1.59
N LYS A 275 -11.62 23.25 1.76
CA LYS A 275 -10.54 24.14 1.30
C LYS A 275 -9.41 24.11 2.34
N LYS A 276 -8.19 24.31 1.85
CA LYS A 276 -7.02 24.47 2.70
C LYS A 276 -7.09 25.77 3.48
#